data_e82398259953b37f4bb367c59ba0e356
#
_entry.id   e82398259953b37f4bb367c59ba0e356
#
_cell.length_a   1.000
_cell.length_b   1.000
_cell.length_c   1.000
_cell.angle_alpha   90.00
_cell.angle_beta   90.00
_cell.angle_gamma   90.00
#
_symmetry.space_group_name_H-M   'P 1'
#
loop_
_entity.id
_entity.type
_entity.pdbx_description
1 polymer ?
#
loop_
_entity_poly.entity_id
_entity_poly.type
_entity_poly.pdbx_seq_one_letter_code
_entity_poly.pdbx_strand_id
1 'polypeptide(L)' 'MELTPKEFELLEILMRNRNITLFRERIYEEIWGTEYSVESRTLDLHIQRLRKKLNLGAELKTVFKAGYRLED' A
#
# COMPACT_ATOMS: atom_id res chain seq x y z
N MET A 1 -14.43 1.91 -12.27
CA MET A 1 -13.09 2.30 -11.85
C MET A 1 -12.20 1.08 -11.80
N GLU A 2 -11.10 1.12 -12.51
CA GLU A 2 -10.25 -0.04 -12.64
C GLU A 2 -8.94 0.13 -11.87
N LEU A 3 -8.53 -0.94 -11.21
CA LEU A 3 -7.24 -1.00 -10.55
C LEU A 3 -6.25 -1.73 -11.46
N THR A 4 -5.01 -1.25 -11.49
CA THR A 4 -3.95 -2.00 -12.14
C THR A 4 -3.68 -3.27 -11.33
N PRO A 5 -3.02 -4.30 -11.91
CA PRO A 5 -2.69 -5.51 -11.15
C PRO A 5 -1.92 -5.20 -9.87
N LYS A 6 -0.98 -4.27 -9.91
CA LYS A 6 -0.22 -3.92 -8.71
C LYS A 6 -1.06 -3.19 -7.68
N GLU A 7 -1.97 -2.33 -8.12
CA GLU A 7 -2.89 -1.66 -7.21
C GLU A 7 -3.82 -2.67 -6.54
N PHE A 8 -4.29 -3.64 -7.30
CA PHE A 8 -5.14 -4.69 -6.76
C PHE A 8 -4.38 -5.52 -5.72
N GLU A 9 -3.16 -5.94 -6.03
CA GLU A 9 -2.35 -6.72 -5.10
C GLU A 9 -2.09 -5.94 -3.81
N LEU A 10 -1.81 -4.65 -3.94
CA LEU A 10 -1.57 -3.79 -2.78
C LEU A 10 -2.82 -3.69 -1.91
N LEU A 11 -3.97 -3.47 -2.53
CA LEU A 11 -5.22 -3.42 -1.79
C LEU A 11 -5.49 -4.74 -1.08
N GLU A 12 -5.25 -5.85 -1.76
CA GLU A 12 -5.48 -7.18 -1.19
C GLU A 12 -4.64 -7.42 0.06
N ILE A 13 -3.35 -7.08 0.01
CA ILE A 13 -2.49 -7.30 1.18
C ILE A 13 -2.91 -6.40 2.35
N LEU A 14 -3.32 -5.18 2.04
CA LEU A 14 -3.80 -4.27 3.07
C LEU A 14 -5.08 -4.78 3.72
N MET A 15 -6.00 -5.31 2.92
CA MET A 15 -7.25 -5.83 3.44
C MET A 15 -7.06 -7.08 4.28
N ARG A 16 -6.12 -7.93 3.91
CA ARG A 16 -5.80 -9.13 4.69
C ARG A 16 -5.19 -8.78 6.05
N ASN A 17 -4.60 -7.60 6.14
CA ASN A 17 -3.91 -7.16 7.34
C ASN A 17 -4.54 -5.89 7.91
N ARG A 18 -5.87 -5.79 7.85
CA ARG A 18 -6.56 -4.59 8.34
C ARG A 18 -6.20 -4.30 9.79
N ASN A 19 -6.04 -3.03 10.07
CA ASN A 19 -5.69 -2.51 11.39
C ASN A 19 -4.30 -2.91 11.86
N ILE A 20 -3.48 -3.46 10.95
CA ILE A 20 -2.10 -3.83 11.23
C ILE A 20 -1.19 -2.99 10.35
N THR A 21 -0.16 -2.39 10.93
CA THR A 21 0.80 -1.62 10.17
C THR A 21 1.67 -2.57 9.35
N LEU A 22 1.69 -2.34 8.04
CA LEU A 22 2.58 -3.06 7.14
C LEU A 22 3.77 -2.19 6.83
N PHE A 23 4.96 -2.69 7.13
CA PHE A 23 6.17 -1.95 6.85
C PHE A 23 6.45 -1.92 5.36
N ARG A 24 7.06 -0.82 4.91
CA ARG A 24 7.35 -0.61 3.49
C ARG A 24 8.12 -1.78 2.87
N GLU A 25 9.14 -2.27 3.60
CA GLU A 25 9.96 -3.36 3.10
C GLU A 25 9.14 -4.61 2.82
N ARG A 26 8.25 -4.95 3.72
CA ARG A 26 7.40 -6.11 3.54
C ARG A 26 6.49 -5.97 2.33
N ILE A 27 5.91 -4.78 2.15
CA ILE A 27 5.03 -4.53 1.01
C ILE A 27 5.81 -4.66 -0.29
N TYR A 28 7.00 -4.07 -0.34
CA TYR A 28 7.84 -4.19 -1.54
C TYR A 28 8.18 -5.63 -1.86
N GLU A 29 8.57 -6.40 -0.85
CA GLU A 29 8.92 -7.80 -1.07
C GLU A 29 7.75 -8.61 -1.61
N GLU A 30 6.57 -8.41 -1.08
CA GLU A 30 5.42 -9.21 -1.48
C GLU A 30 4.84 -8.82 -2.84
N ILE A 31 4.92 -7.56 -3.21
CA ILE A 31 4.29 -7.08 -4.43
C ILE A 31 5.27 -6.92 -5.58
N TRP A 32 6.45 -6.43 -5.29
CA TRP A 32 7.48 -6.18 -6.32
C TRP A 32 8.69 -7.09 -6.23
N GLY A 33 8.80 -7.87 -5.17
CA GLY A 33 9.96 -8.71 -4.95
C GLY A 33 11.15 -7.90 -4.45
N THR A 34 12.34 -8.50 -4.56
CA THR A 34 13.55 -7.88 -4.02
C THR A 34 14.21 -6.90 -4.99
N GLU A 35 13.63 -6.71 -6.16
CA GLU A 35 14.20 -5.86 -7.20
C GLU A 35 14.08 -4.37 -6.91
N TYR A 36 13.14 -4.00 -6.05
CA TYR A 36 12.88 -2.60 -5.78
C TYR A 36 13.52 -2.15 -4.49
N SER A 37 14.08 -0.95 -4.53
CA SER A 37 14.60 -0.32 -3.34
C SER A 37 13.47 0.23 -2.48
N VAL A 38 13.59 0.09 -1.16
CA VAL A 38 12.61 0.66 -0.23
C VAL A 38 12.62 2.19 -0.27
N GLU A 39 13.63 2.77 -0.89
CA GLU A 39 13.70 4.22 -1.07
C GLU A 39 12.91 4.71 -2.28
N SER A 40 12.46 3.78 -3.11
CA SER A 40 11.66 4.10 -4.28
C SER A 40 10.33 4.73 -3.87
N ARG A 41 9.80 5.62 -4.70
CA ARG A 41 8.50 6.24 -4.48
C ARG A 41 7.35 5.45 -5.11
N THR A 42 7.66 4.30 -5.67
CA THR A 42 6.66 3.49 -6.35
C THR A 42 5.49 3.13 -5.44
N LEU A 43 5.79 2.69 -4.23
CA LEU A 43 4.74 2.34 -3.26
C LEU A 43 3.87 3.56 -2.93
N ASP A 44 4.49 4.70 -2.68
CA ASP A 44 3.75 5.90 -2.30
C ASP A 44 2.79 6.34 -3.40
N LEU A 45 3.23 6.25 -4.65
CA LEU A 45 2.38 6.58 -5.78
C LEU A 45 1.18 5.63 -5.88
N HIS A 46 1.41 4.34 -5.66
CA HIS A 46 0.33 3.36 -5.67
C HIS A 46 -0.66 3.60 -4.54
N ILE A 47 -0.16 3.96 -3.37
CA ILE A 47 -1.03 4.27 -2.23
C ILE A 47 -1.91 5.49 -2.54
N GLN A 48 -1.32 6.54 -3.12
CA GLN A 48 -2.09 7.73 -3.46
C GLN A 48 -3.16 7.43 -4.50
N ARG A 49 -2.84 6.60 -5.49
CA ARG A 49 -3.82 6.20 -6.50
C ARG A 49 -4.97 5.42 -5.88
N LEU A 50 -4.67 4.50 -4.95
CA LEU A 50 -5.71 3.74 -4.27
C LEU A 50 -6.62 4.66 -3.45
N ARG A 51 -6.02 5.58 -2.71
CA ARG A 51 -6.81 6.53 -1.93
C ARG A 51 -7.78 7.31 -2.82
N LYS A 52 -7.30 7.74 -3.96
CA LYS A 52 -8.11 8.54 -4.88
C LYS A 52 -9.17 7.70 -5.57
N LYS A 53 -8.79 6.54 -6.10
CA LYS A 53 -9.71 5.68 -6.85
C LYS A 53 -10.82 5.12 -5.99
N LEU A 54 -10.51 4.77 -4.75
CA LEU A 54 -11.47 4.10 -3.86
C LEU A 54 -11.94 5.00 -2.72
N ASN A 55 -11.55 6.26 -2.74
CA ASN A 55 -11.94 7.22 -1.71
C ASN A 55 -11.56 6.74 -0.31
N LEU A 56 -10.34 6.27 -0.16
CA LEU A 56 -9.84 5.70 1.10
C LEU A 56 -8.94 6.66 1.88
N GLY A 57 -9.10 7.95 1.67
CA GLY A 57 -8.24 8.93 2.32
C GLY A 57 -8.24 8.87 3.84
N ALA A 58 -9.39 8.51 4.43
CA ALA A 58 -9.49 8.41 5.88
C ALA A 58 -9.06 7.05 6.39
N GLU A 59 -9.33 5.99 5.62
CA GLU A 59 -9.09 4.62 6.08
C GLU A 59 -7.66 4.15 5.83
N LEU A 60 -7.05 4.60 4.76
CA LEU A 60 -5.69 4.17 4.41
C LEU A 60 -4.69 5.18 4.98
N LYS A 61 -4.15 4.85 6.14
CA LYS A 61 -3.28 5.74 6.91
C LYS A 61 -1.82 5.57 6.56
N THR A 62 -1.09 6.66 6.58
CA THR A 62 0.36 6.63 6.54
C THR A 62 0.89 6.54 7.95
N VAL A 63 1.72 5.53 8.23
CA VAL A 63 2.37 5.40 9.53
C VAL A 63 3.78 5.93 9.36
N PHE A 64 4.06 7.07 9.97
CA PHE A 64 5.29 7.81 9.75
C PHE A 64 6.52 6.95 9.98
N LYS A 65 7.42 6.96 9.01
CA LYS A 65 8.68 6.20 9.01
C LYS A 65 8.52 4.68 9.11
N ALA A 66 7.31 4.17 9.01
CA ALA A 66 7.08 2.71 9.08
C ALA A 66 6.47 2.19 7.79
N GLY A 67 5.27 2.63 7.46
CA GLY A 67 4.61 2.12 6.28
C GLY A 67 3.16 2.59 6.21
N TYR A 68 2.26 1.65 6.00
CA TYR A 68 0.86 1.97 5.79
C TYR A 68 -0.03 1.01 6.57
N ARG A 69 -1.23 1.50 6.89
CA ARG A 69 -2.22 0.70 7.61
C ARG A 69 -3.61 1.03 7.09
N LEU A 70 -4.35 -0.01 6.71
CA LEU A 70 -5.75 0.16 6.33
C LEU A 70 -6.59 -0.04 7.59
N GLU A 71 -7.35 0.97 7.94
CA GLU A 71 -8.20 0.95 9.14
C GLU A 71 -9.67 0.91 8.77
N ASP A 72 -10.41 0.19 9.56
CA ASP A 72 -11.86 0.17 9.41
C ASP A 72 -12.48 1.44 9.96
#